data_ff5202853aa3d012dd0a912d7eabbf2b
#
_entry.id   ff5202853aa3d012dd0a912d7eabbf2b
#
_cell.length_a   1.000
_cell.length_b   1.000
_cell.length_c   1.000
_cell.angle_alpha   90.00
_cell.angle_beta   90.00
_cell.angle_gamma   90.00
#
_symmetry.space_group_name_H-M   'P 1'
#
loop_
_entity.id
_entity.type
_entity.pdbx_description
1 polymer ?
#
loop_
_entity_poly.entity_id
_entity_poly.type
_entity_poly.pdbx_seq_one_letter_code
_entity_poly.pdbx_strand_id
1 'polypeptide(L)'
;MLEWTKANPGRFSYPQPPDFLGTTFLKQVLVDILPDPSILAEPATDENYDAVAAPLWAYLDALTPNLWREGKAYPATGTSMFPLIADGELDLSISFSPGAASTAIANFELPPTVRTFVLDNGTIGNASFVAIPYNSGSKAAAMVVANFLMSAEAQARAQDPNVLGYGTVLDMGALSAEDRALFDALDLGVATLSPADLGRVQAEPHPSWMTRMADDWTTRYGVAQ
;
A
#
# COMPACT_ATOMS: atom_id res chain seq x y z
N MET A 1 -14.70 -1.30 7.54
CA MET A 1 -13.63 -1.69 8.48
C MET A 1 -13.99 -1.43 9.95
N LEU A 2 -14.47 -0.24 10.35
CA LEU A 2 -14.75 0.07 11.77
C LEU A 2 -15.74 -0.92 12.43
N GLU A 3 -16.84 -1.27 11.75
CA GLU A 3 -17.80 -2.25 12.29
C GLU A 3 -17.19 -3.67 12.39
N TRP A 4 -16.33 -4.03 11.44
CA TRP A 4 -15.64 -5.31 11.51
C TRP A 4 -14.68 -5.38 12.71
N THR A 5 -13.90 -4.32 12.96
CA THR A 5 -12.96 -4.29 14.10
C THR A 5 -13.68 -4.28 15.45
N LYS A 6 -14.85 -3.64 15.54
CA LYS A 6 -15.71 -3.73 16.74
C LYS A 6 -16.21 -5.15 17.00
N ALA A 7 -16.54 -5.89 15.93
CA ALA A 7 -16.97 -7.29 16.03
C ALA A 7 -15.80 -8.26 16.27
N ASN A 8 -14.58 -7.88 15.89
CA ASN A 8 -13.36 -8.67 15.98
C ASN A 8 -12.23 -7.86 16.66
N PRO A 9 -12.39 -7.47 17.92
CA PRO A 9 -11.43 -6.61 18.59
C PRO A 9 -10.05 -7.28 18.70
N GLY A 10 -9.01 -6.50 18.48
CA GLY A 10 -7.63 -6.96 18.52
C GLY A 10 -7.15 -7.68 17.26
N ARG A 11 -8.00 -7.88 16.25
CA ARG A 11 -7.68 -8.69 15.06
C ARG A 11 -7.15 -7.91 13.86
N PHE A 12 -6.94 -6.61 14.00
CA PHE A 12 -6.38 -5.71 13.01
C PHE A 12 -5.38 -4.74 13.64
N SER A 13 -4.37 -4.39 12.89
CA SER A 13 -3.47 -3.25 13.15
C SER A 13 -2.89 -2.73 11.84
N TYR A 14 -2.13 -1.66 11.94
CA TYR A 14 -1.35 -1.08 10.85
C TYR A 14 0.00 -0.61 11.40
N PRO A 15 1.04 -0.47 10.56
CA PRO A 15 2.34 0.02 11.03
C PRO A 15 2.25 1.44 11.58
N GLN A 16 3.04 1.72 12.61
CA GLN A 16 3.09 3.06 13.19
C GLN A 16 3.64 4.07 12.18
N PRO A 17 2.95 5.19 11.90
CA PRO A 17 3.57 6.33 11.21
C PRO A 17 4.87 6.79 11.91
N PRO A 18 5.91 7.22 11.20
CA PRO A 18 5.89 7.56 9.77
C PRO A 18 6.21 6.40 8.81
N ASP A 19 6.05 5.12 9.20
CA ASP A 19 6.16 4.01 8.26
C ASP A 19 5.31 4.24 7.02
N PHE A 20 5.80 3.83 5.84
CA PHE A 20 5.14 4.05 4.56
C PHE A 20 3.71 3.46 4.53
N LEU A 21 3.51 2.23 5.02
CA LEU A 21 2.19 1.61 5.05
C LEU A 21 1.29 2.25 6.10
N GLY A 22 1.84 2.64 7.24
CA GLY A 22 1.10 3.38 8.26
C GLY A 22 0.56 4.69 7.73
N THR A 23 1.39 5.50 7.08
CA THR A 23 0.95 6.76 6.46
C THR A 23 0.02 6.54 5.28
N THR A 24 0.20 5.46 4.51
CA THR A 24 -0.71 5.09 3.42
C THR A 24 -2.08 4.69 3.95
N PHE A 25 -2.14 4.00 5.09
CA PHE A 25 -3.42 3.70 5.75
C PHE A 25 -4.17 4.98 6.14
N LEU A 26 -3.49 5.98 6.73
CA LEU A 26 -4.11 7.27 7.05
C LEU A 26 -4.66 7.96 5.80
N LYS A 27 -3.87 7.99 4.71
CA LYS A 27 -4.30 8.57 3.43
C LYS A 27 -5.52 7.85 2.86
N GLN A 28 -5.50 6.51 2.86
CA GLN A 28 -6.62 5.71 2.36
C GLN A 28 -7.90 5.97 3.15
N VAL A 29 -7.82 5.97 4.48
CA VAL A 29 -8.98 6.29 5.32
C VAL A 29 -9.51 7.67 5.00
N LEU A 30 -8.65 8.68 4.89
CA LEU A 30 -9.09 10.05 4.59
C LEU A 30 -9.76 10.15 3.22
N VAL A 31 -9.20 9.52 2.18
CA VAL A 31 -9.80 9.45 0.85
C VAL A 31 -11.19 8.81 0.88
N ASP A 32 -11.37 7.74 1.67
CA ASP A 32 -12.62 6.99 1.72
C ASP A 32 -13.74 7.70 2.49
N ILE A 33 -13.40 8.50 3.52
CA ILE A 33 -14.39 9.13 4.39
C ILE A 33 -14.79 10.54 3.95
N LEU A 34 -13.98 11.20 3.12
CA LEU A 34 -14.32 12.53 2.62
C LEU A 34 -15.41 12.46 1.56
N PRO A 35 -16.42 13.34 1.63
CA PRO A 35 -17.44 13.44 0.59
C PRO A 35 -16.88 13.81 -0.78
N ASP A 36 -15.83 14.64 -0.79
CA ASP A 36 -15.07 15.01 -1.99
C ASP A 36 -13.56 14.90 -1.72
N PRO A 37 -12.94 13.76 -2.08
CA PRO A 37 -11.51 13.59 -1.89
C PRO A 37 -10.63 14.40 -2.86
N SER A 38 -11.21 15.08 -3.87
CA SER A 38 -10.44 15.87 -4.83
C SER A 38 -9.68 17.02 -4.16
N ILE A 39 -10.15 17.52 -3.01
CA ILE A 39 -9.47 18.53 -2.21
C ILE A 39 -8.06 18.09 -1.78
N LEU A 40 -7.83 16.80 -1.69
CA LEU A 40 -6.52 16.24 -1.28
C LEU A 40 -5.46 16.32 -2.39
N ALA A 41 -5.84 16.64 -3.62
CA ALA A 41 -4.89 16.92 -4.70
C ALA A 41 -4.15 18.26 -4.50
N GLU A 42 -4.76 19.19 -3.78
CA GLU A 42 -4.17 20.47 -3.44
C GLU A 42 -3.35 20.38 -2.14
N PRO A 43 -2.37 21.29 -1.93
CA PRO A 43 -1.59 21.31 -0.71
C PRO A 43 -2.44 21.50 0.55
N ALA A 44 -2.08 20.80 1.62
CA ALA A 44 -2.56 21.12 2.96
C ALA A 44 -1.98 22.45 3.41
N THR A 45 -2.84 23.37 3.83
CA THR A 45 -2.49 24.69 4.40
C THR A 45 -2.93 24.77 5.85
N ASP A 46 -2.50 25.79 6.57
CA ASP A 46 -2.93 26.01 7.96
C ASP A 46 -4.43 26.32 8.06
N GLU A 47 -5.00 26.87 6.98
CA GLU A 47 -6.43 27.23 6.95
C GLU A 47 -7.35 26.04 6.67
N ASN A 48 -6.88 25.00 5.91
CA ASN A 48 -7.75 23.90 5.48
C ASN A 48 -7.51 22.59 6.23
N TYR A 49 -6.31 22.38 6.76
CA TYR A 49 -5.88 21.07 7.26
C TYR A 49 -6.79 20.55 8.39
N ASP A 50 -7.03 21.35 9.41
CA ASP A 50 -7.78 20.91 10.60
C ASP A 50 -9.20 20.46 10.23
N ALA A 51 -9.87 21.22 9.38
CA ALA A 51 -11.24 20.91 8.96
C ALA A 51 -11.30 19.63 8.10
N VAL A 52 -10.34 19.45 7.18
CA VAL A 52 -10.29 18.30 6.29
C VAL A 52 -9.83 17.04 7.03
N ALA A 53 -8.89 17.14 7.96
CA ALA A 53 -8.38 16.00 8.72
C ALA A 53 -9.28 15.59 9.91
N ALA A 54 -10.19 16.46 10.38
CA ALA A 54 -11.06 16.17 11.53
C ALA A 54 -11.83 14.84 11.43
N PRO A 55 -12.44 14.47 10.28
CA PRO A 55 -13.10 13.17 10.14
C PRO A 55 -12.16 11.98 10.30
N LEU A 56 -10.90 12.10 9.86
CA LEU A 56 -9.88 11.05 10.04
C LEU A 56 -9.63 10.81 11.53
N TRP A 57 -9.44 11.87 12.30
CA TRP A 57 -9.19 11.75 13.74
C TRP A 57 -10.37 11.15 14.47
N ALA A 58 -11.59 11.57 14.17
CA ALA A 58 -12.79 10.97 14.74
C ALA A 58 -12.92 9.48 14.40
N TYR A 59 -12.54 9.08 13.18
CA TYR A 59 -12.52 7.68 12.78
C TYR A 59 -11.45 6.90 13.55
N LEU A 60 -10.23 7.42 13.68
CA LEU A 60 -9.14 6.76 14.39
C LEU A 60 -9.40 6.67 15.89
N ASP A 61 -10.02 7.67 16.52
CA ASP A 61 -10.44 7.62 17.93
C ASP A 61 -11.43 6.47 18.18
N ALA A 62 -12.33 6.23 17.23
CA ALA A 62 -13.28 5.12 17.31
C ALA A 62 -12.64 3.76 16.97
N LEU A 63 -11.61 3.74 16.12
CA LEU A 63 -10.92 2.52 15.67
C LEU A 63 -9.92 2.02 16.72
N THR A 64 -9.11 2.92 17.28
CA THR A 64 -7.94 2.61 18.11
C THR A 64 -8.23 1.64 19.27
N PRO A 65 -9.33 1.77 20.04
CA PRO A 65 -9.65 0.82 21.11
C PRO A 65 -9.89 -0.63 20.64
N ASN A 66 -10.17 -0.82 19.33
CA ASN A 66 -10.45 -2.11 18.75
C ASN A 66 -9.25 -2.69 17.98
N LEU A 67 -8.13 -1.98 17.94
CA LEU A 67 -6.90 -2.46 17.31
C LEU A 67 -6.21 -3.51 18.18
N TRP A 68 -5.26 -4.23 17.56
CA TRP A 68 -4.34 -5.12 18.27
C TRP A 68 -3.73 -4.40 19.47
N ARG A 69 -3.72 -5.10 20.61
CA ARG A 69 -3.29 -4.55 21.91
C ARG A 69 -3.98 -3.24 22.30
N GLU A 70 -5.22 -3.06 21.85
CA GLU A 70 -6.03 -1.86 22.15
C GLU A 70 -5.36 -0.54 21.67
N GLY A 71 -4.56 -0.60 20.61
CA GLY A 71 -3.80 0.57 20.11
C GLY A 71 -2.67 1.04 21.04
N LYS A 72 -2.29 0.24 22.03
CA LYS A 72 -1.16 0.54 22.95
C LYS A 72 0.18 0.08 22.39
N ALA A 73 0.18 -0.62 21.27
CA ALA A 73 1.35 -1.01 20.50
C ALA A 73 0.97 -1.13 19.02
N TYR A 74 1.94 -0.87 18.15
CA TYR A 74 1.79 -0.96 16.70
C TYR A 74 2.95 -1.73 16.10
N PRO A 75 2.72 -2.49 15.01
CA PRO A 75 3.82 -3.05 14.22
C PRO A 75 4.77 -1.94 13.73
N ALA A 76 6.07 -2.22 13.71
CA ALA A 76 7.05 -1.23 13.27
C ALA A 76 7.03 -1.02 11.75
N THR A 77 6.76 -2.09 10.98
CA THR A 77 6.73 -2.10 9.52
C THR A 77 5.63 -3.03 8.99
N GLY A 78 5.31 -2.92 7.70
CA GLY A 78 4.36 -3.85 7.06
C GLY A 78 4.81 -5.31 7.14
N THR A 79 6.09 -5.60 6.96
CA THR A 79 6.62 -6.96 7.05
C THR A 79 6.55 -7.55 8.45
N SER A 80 6.60 -6.72 9.50
CA SER A 80 6.42 -7.19 10.87
C SER A 80 4.99 -7.64 11.20
N MET A 81 4.02 -7.40 10.32
CA MET A 81 2.65 -7.90 10.45
C MET A 81 2.51 -9.37 10.00
N PHE A 82 3.38 -9.88 9.14
CA PHE A 82 3.26 -11.25 8.62
C PHE A 82 3.36 -12.32 9.74
N PRO A 83 4.32 -12.27 10.66
CA PRO A 83 4.33 -13.19 11.80
C PRO A 83 3.04 -13.13 12.62
N LEU A 84 2.48 -11.94 12.84
CA LEU A 84 1.23 -11.78 13.59
C LEU A 84 0.02 -12.43 12.89
N ILE A 85 -0.01 -12.39 11.55
CA ILE A 85 -1.01 -13.13 10.76
C ILE A 85 -0.75 -14.64 10.85
N ALA A 86 0.51 -15.07 10.69
CA ALA A 86 0.86 -16.49 10.71
C ALA A 86 0.55 -17.14 12.07
N ASP A 87 0.79 -16.43 13.17
CA ASP A 87 0.51 -16.87 14.54
C ASP A 87 -0.97 -16.72 14.93
N GLY A 88 -1.77 -16.13 14.03
CA GLY A 88 -3.19 -15.91 14.27
C GLY A 88 -3.49 -14.81 15.31
N GLU A 89 -2.57 -13.89 15.57
CA GLU A 89 -2.83 -12.68 16.35
C GLU A 89 -3.64 -11.66 15.57
N LEU A 90 -3.39 -11.54 14.25
CA LEU A 90 -4.16 -10.69 13.35
C LEU A 90 -4.90 -11.54 12.30
N ASP A 91 -6.05 -11.05 11.86
CA ASP A 91 -6.80 -11.60 10.73
C ASP A 91 -6.67 -10.71 9.47
N LEU A 92 -6.35 -9.44 9.66
CA LEU A 92 -6.19 -8.48 8.60
C LEU A 92 -4.83 -7.78 8.69
N SER A 93 -4.21 -7.60 7.54
CA SER A 93 -3.00 -6.82 7.34
C SER A 93 -3.18 -5.91 6.12
N ILE A 94 -2.30 -4.94 5.97
CA ILE A 94 -2.26 -4.05 4.81
C ILE A 94 -0.95 -4.25 4.06
N SER A 95 -1.01 -4.16 2.73
CA SER A 95 0.15 -4.18 1.86
C SER A 95 -0.07 -3.21 0.71
N PHE A 96 1.00 -2.62 0.20
CA PHE A 96 0.97 -1.80 -0.99
C PHE A 96 1.28 -2.60 -2.26
N SER A 97 1.95 -3.74 -2.13
CA SER A 97 2.27 -4.61 -3.25
C SER A 97 1.18 -5.65 -3.47
N PRO A 98 0.58 -5.73 -4.67
CA PRO A 98 -0.45 -6.71 -4.99
C PRO A 98 0.01 -8.17 -4.82
N GLY A 99 1.28 -8.46 -5.04
CA GLY A 99 1.86 -9.80 -4.95
C GLY A 99 2.40 -10.18 -3.57
N ALA A 100 2.40 -9.25 -2.59
CA ALA A 100 3.07 -9.46 -1.30
C ALA A 100 2.60 -10.73 -0.57
N ALA A 101 1.30 -10.98 -0.53
CA ALA A 101 0.76 -12.17 0.15
C ALA A 101 1.16 -13.47 -0.56
N SER A 102 1.15 -13.50 -1.91
CA SER A 102 1.60 -14.68 -2.68
C SER A 102 3.09 -14.94 -2.47
N THR A 103 3.91 -13.90 -2.48
CA THR A 103 5.35 -14.01 -2.19
C THR A 103 5.59 -14.57 -0.79
N ALA A 104 4.89 -14.05 0.22
CA ALA A 104 5.02 -14.52 1.60
C ALA A 104 4.52 -15.97 1.78
N ILE A 105 3.47 -16.39 1.05
CA ILE A 105 3.01 -17.79 1.03
C ILE A 105 4.08 -18.69 0.38
N ALA A 106 4.66 -18.26 -0.75
CA ALA A 106 5.71 -19.02 -1.42
C ALA A 106 6.97 -19.21 -0.55
N ASN A 107 7.27 -18.22 0.30
CA ASN A 107 8.37 -18.24 1.27
C ASN A 107 8.02 -18.93 2.60
N PHE A 108 6.81 -19.51 2.73
CA PHE A 108 6.32 -20.12 3.97
C PHE A 108 6.21 -19.16 5.17
N GLU A 109 6.09 -17.86 4.92
CA GLU A 109 5.90 -16.81 5.93
C GLU A 109 4.42 -16.61 6.28
N LEU A 110 3.51 -16.95 5.35
CA LEU A 110 2.07 -16.88 5.52
C LEU A 110 1.40 -18.21 5.19
N PRO A 111 0.29 -18.56 5.85
CA PRO A 111 -0.48 -19.75 5.53
C PRO A 111 -1.14 -19.62 4.14
N PRO A 112 -1.32 -20.74 3.39
CA PRO A 112 -1.87 -20.72 2.03
C PRO A 112 -3.36 -20.33 1.98
N THR A 113 -3.99 -20.11 3.11
CA THR A 113 -5.38 -19.64 3.23
C THR A 113 -5.52 -18.13 3.16
N VAL A 114 -4.43 -17.37 3.26
CA VAL A 114 -4.44 -15.91 3.15
C VAL A 114 -4.88 -15.49 1.75
N ARG A 115 -5.68 -14.44 1.67
CA ARG A 115 -6.19 -13.85 0.42
C ARG A 115 -6.07 -12.34 0.47
N THR A 116 -5.84 -11.74 -0.70
CA THR A 116 -5.86 -10.29 -0.90
C THR A 116 -7.26 -9.83 -1.33
N PHE A 117 -7.65 -8.66 -0.90
CA PHE A 117 -8.83 -7.95 -1.39
C PHE A 117 -8.52 -6.46 -1.51
N VAL A 118 -9.30 -5.75 -2.28
CA VAL A 118 -9.27 -4.29 -2.41
C VAL A 118 -10.57 -3.68 -1.89
N LEU A 119 -10.54 -2.38 -1.61
CA LEU A 119 -11.70 -1.66 -1.09
C LEU A 119 -12.69 -1.34 -2.23
N ASP A 120 -13.99 -1.37 -1.94
CA ASP A 120 -15.06 -1.15 -2.92
C ASP A 120 -14.97 0.23 -3.62
N ASN A 121 -14.53 1.26 -2.88
CA ASN A 121 -14.34 2.61 -3.42
C ASN A 121 -13.02 2.77 -4.20
N GLY A 122 -12.21 1.73 -4.27
CA GLY A 122 -10.87 1.73 -4.83
C GLY A 122 -9.78 1.93 -3.79
N THR A 123 -8.56 1.69 -4.20
CA THR A 123 -7.35 1.78 -3.35
C THR A 123 -6.37 2.78 -3.93
N ILE A 124 -5.66 3.49 -3.06
CA ILE A 124 -4.58 4.38 -3.49
C ILE A 124 -3.55 3.54 -4.25
N GLY A 125 -3.28 3.95 -5.49
CA GLY A 125 -2.25 3.34 -6.33
C GLY A 125 -1.14 4.33 -6.62
N ASN A 126 0.05 3.80 -6.84
CA ASN A 126 1.24 4.57 -7.12
C ASN A 126 2.09 3.87 -8.18
N ALA A 127 2.98 4.61 -8.82
CA ALA A 127 3.99 4.09 -9.73
C ALA A 127 5.37 4.45 -9.21
N SER A 128 6.31 3.50 -9.30
CA SER A 128 7.71 3.77 -8.99
C SER A 128 8.41 4.39 -10.20
N PHE A 129 9.27 5.35 -9.95
CA PHE A 129 10.01 6.07 -10.97
C PHE A 129 11.50 5.88 -10.79
N VAL A 130 12.24 5.83 -11.92
CA VAL A 130 13.70 5.96 -11.93
C VAL A 130 14.07 7.36 -12.41
N ALA A 131 15.05 7.97 -11.76
CA ALA A 131 15.55 9.29 -12.14
C ALA A 131 17.05 9.25 -12.35
N ILE A 132 17.54 10.02 -13.32
CA ILE A 132 18.96 10.19 -13.58
C ILE A 132 19.35 11.58 -13.08
N PRO A 133 20.14 11.70 -11.98
CA PRO A 133 20.58 12.99 -11.48
C PRO A 133 21.32 13.79 -12.56
N TYR A 134 21.08 15.10 -12.61
CA TYR A 134 21.66 15.96 -13.65
C TYR A 134 23.21 15.95 -13.63
N ASN A 135 23.81 15.72 -12.48
CA ASN A 135 25.27 15.64 -12.26
C ASN A 135 25.84 14.23 -12.40
N SER A 136 25.05 13.24 -12.85
CA SER A 136 25.54 11.88 -13.09
C SER A 136 26.66 11.87 -14.14
N GLY A 137 27.78 11.22 -13.82
CA GLY A 137 28.90 10.99 -14.76
C GLY A 137 28.61 9.86 -15.77
N SER A 138 27.53 9.06 -15.58
CA SER A 138 27.23 7.87 -16.37
C SER A 138 25.81 7.93 -16.99
N LYS A 139 25.38 9.10 -17.45
CA LYS A 139 24.00 9.33 -17.98
C LYS A 139 23.62 8.35 -19.08
N ALA A 140 24.52 8.10 -20.04
CA ALA A 140 24.24 7.19 -21.15
C ALA A 140 23.97 5.75 -20.67
N ALA A 141 24.79 5.24 -19.74
CA ALA A 141 24.56 3.94 -19.13
C ALA A 141 23.26 3.91 -18.31
N ALA A 142 22.97 4.96 -17.54
CA ALA A 142 21.72 5.08 -16.78
C ALA A 142 20.48 5.08 -17.68
N MET A 143 20.54 5.73 -18.85
CA MET A 143 19.46 5.69 -19.86
C MET A 143 19.23 4.27 -20.39
N VAL A 144 20.28 3.49 -20.64
CA VAL A 144 20.15 2.09 -21.08
C VAL A 144 19.45 1.26 -20.00
N VAL A 145 19.85 1.43 -18.72
CA VAL A 145 19.22 0.72 -17.60
C VAL A 145 17.77 1.14 -17.45
N ALA A 146 17.46 2.44 -17.50
CA ALA A 146 16.08 2.93 -17.42
C ALA A 146 15.20 2.37 -18.54
N ASN A 147 15.73 2.32 -19.77
CA ASN A 147 15.03 1.74 -20.92
C ASN A 147 14.81 0.22 -20.73
N PHE A 148 15.80 -0.50 -20.22
CA PHE A 148 15.65 -1.94 -19.91
C PHE A 148 14.56 -2.18 -18.86
N LEU A 149 14.52 -1.38 -17.78
CA LEU A 149 13.50 -1.50 -16.73
C LEU A 149 12.07 -1.27 -17.26
N MET A 150 11.91 -0.58 -18.39
CA MET A 150 10.62 -0.38 -19.06
C MET A 150 10.32 -1.45 -20.12
N SER A 151 11.19 -2.43 -20.33
CA SER A 151 10.92 -3.53 -21.26
C SER A 151 9.89 -4.52 -20.70
N ALA A 152 9.16 -5.20 -21.58
CA ALA A 152 8.22 -6.24 -21.18
C ALA A 152 8.91 -7.36 -20.41
N GLU A 153 10.13 -7.75 -20.80
CA GLU A 153 10.93 -8.77 -20.11
C GLU A 153 11.22 -8.37 -18.66
N ALA A 154 11.73 -7.15 -18.42
CA ALA A 154 12.06 -6.68 -17.08
C ALA A 154 10.81 -6.54 -16.20
N GLN A 155 9.72 -6.02 -16.78
CA GLN A 155 8.45 -5.82 -16.08
C GLN A 155 7.77 -7.15 -15.73
N ALA A 156 7.73 -8.11 -16.65
CA ALA A 156 7.20 -9.44 -16.36
C ALA A 156 8.02 -10.14 -15.27
N ARG A 157 9.36 -10.04 -15.33
CA ARG A 157 10.21 -10.60 -14.28
C ARG A 157 10.00 -9.91 -12.92
N ALA A 158 9.75 -8.62 -12.89
CA ALA A 158 9.44 -7.90 -11.65
C ALA A 158 8.06 -8.28 -11.08
N GLN A 159 7.12 -8.67 -11.94
CA GLN A 159 5.79 -9.11 -11.52
C GLN A 159 5.77 -10.53 -10.94
N ASP A 160 6.75 -11.38 -11.26
CA ASP A 160 6.85 -12.72 -10.69
C ASP A 160 6.93 -12.65 -9.15
N PRO A 161 6.01 -13.29 -8.40
CA PRO A 161 6.01 -13.31 -6.94
C PRO A 161 7.30 -13.89 -6.33
N ASN A 162 7.99 -14.77 -7.05
CA ASN A 162 9.27 -15.33 -6.63
C ASN A 162 10.45 -14.36 -6.83
N VAL A 163 10.21 -13.20 -7.46
CA VAL A 163 11.24 -12.18 -7.70
C VAL A 163 10.92 -10.92 -6.91
N LEU A 164 9.89 -10.15 -7.27
CA LEU A 164 9.48 -8.92 -6.57
C LEU A 164 7.97 -8.83 -6.29
N GLY A 165 7.13 -9.49 -7.10
CA GLY A 165 5.68 -9.43 -6.97
C GLY A 165 5.08 -8.03 -7.24
N TYR A 166 5.74 -7.20 -8.04
CA TYR A 166 5.27 -5.87 -8.39
C TYR A 166 4.35 -5.89 -9.61
N GLY A 167 3.29 -5.10 -9.60
CA GLY A 167 2.49 -4.90 -10.80
C GLY A 167 3.25 -4.17 -11.89
N THR A 168 2.93 -4.49 -13.17
CA THR A 168 3.53 -3.77 -14.30
C THR A 168 2.92 -2.38 -14.47
N VAL A 169 3.72 -1.42 -14.97
CA VAL A 169 3.25 -0.08 -15.41
C VAL A 169 2.97 -0.04 -16.91
N LEU A 170 3.17 -1.13 -17.62
CA LEU A 170 2.92 -1.20 -19.07
C LEU A 170 1.43 -1.31 -19.35
N ASP A 171 0.99 -0.66 -20.42
CA ASP A 171 -0.35 -0.87 -20.96
C ASP A 171 -0.41 -2.24 -21.66
N MET A 172 -1.00 -3.21 -20.98
CA MET A 172 -1.16 -4.59 -21.48
C MET A 172 -1.91 -4.65 -22.81
N GLY A 173 -2.78 -3.65 -23.08
CA GLY A 173 -3.51 -3.55 -24.34
C GLY A 173 -2.61 -3.15 -25.53
N ALA A 174 -1.53 -2.42 -25.27
CA ALA A 174 -0.58 -1.94 -26.28
C ALA A 174 0.58 -2.90 -26.55
N LEU A 175 0.74 -3.97 -25.75
CA LEU A 175 1.83 -4.94 -25.93
C LEU A 175 1.62 -5.80 -27.18
N SER A 176 2.75 -6.22 -27.78
CA SER A 176 2.75 -7.29 -28.79
C SER A 176 2.24 -8.61 -28.18
N ALA A 177 1.79 -9.55 -29.01
CA ALA A 177 1.38 -10.88 -28.53
C ALA A 177 2.54 -11.63 -27.86
N GLU A 178 3.78 -11.45 -28.34
CA GLU A 178 4.98 -12.05 -27.77
C GLU A 178 5.26 -11.47 -26.37
N ASP A 179 5.27 -10.16 -26.23
CA ASP A 179 5.49 -9.50 -24.94
C ASP A 179 4.40 -9.83 -23.92
N ARG A 180 3.13 -9.89 -24.34
CA ARG A 180 2.01 -10.26 -23.48
C ARG A 180 2.16 -11.68 -22.96
N ALA A 181 2.64 -12.62 -23.79
CA ALA A 181 2.84 -14.00 -23.39
C ALA A 181 3.82 -14.15 -22.21
N LEU A 182 4.75 -13.19 -22.00
CA LEU A 182 5.63 -13.19 -20.83
C LEU A 182 4.85 -13.02 -19.52
N PHE A 183 3.79 -12.20 -19.53
CA PHE A 183 2.94 -11.96 -18.37
C PHE A 183 1.93 -13.09 -18.20
N ASP A 184 1.34 -13.57 -19.28
CA ASP A 184 0.35 -14.66 -19.26
C ASP A 184 0.93 -15.99 -18.76
N ALA A 185 2.25 -16.16 -18.87
CA ALA A 185 2.97 -17.34 -18.38
C ALA A 185 3.27 -17.31 -16.88
N LEU A 186 3.05 -16.18 -16.19
CA LEU A 186 3.37 -16.04 -14.77
C LEU A 186 2.33 -16.76 -13.90
N ASP A 187 2.80 -17.54 -12.95
CA ASP A 187 1.99 -17.97 -11.81
C ASP A 187 2.06 -16.88 -10.73
N LEU A 188 1.01 -16.07 -10.64
CA LEU A 188 0.94 -14.98 -9.66
C LEU A 188 0.60 -15.46 -8.25
N GLY A 189 0.36 -16.75 -8.07
CA GLY A 189 0.00 -17.35 -6.80
C GLY A 189 -1.45 -17.06 -6.37
N VAL A 190 -1.89 -17.78 -5.34
CA VAL A 190 -3.31 -17.85 -4.92
C VAL A 190 -3.85 -16.57 -4.26
N ALA A 191 -2.98 -15.69 -3.83
CA ALA A 191 -3.32 -14.49 -3.08
C ALA A 191 -3.10 -13.18 -3.86
N THR A 192 -2.63 -13.25 -5.12
CA THR A 192 -2.49 -12.08 -5.99
C THR A 192 -3.77 -11.89 -6.81
N LEU A 193 -4.31 -10.67 -6.76
CA LEU A 193 -5.47 -10.31 -7.57
C LEU A 193 -5.08 -10.15 -9.03
N SER A 194 -5.97 -10.54 -9.94
CA SER A 194 -5.79 -10.24 -11.36
C SER A 194 -5.88 -8.72 -11.60
N PRO A 195 -5.33 -8.19 -12.70
CA PRO A 195 -5.49 -6.78 -13.04
C PRO A 195 -6.95 -6.31 -13.10
N ALA A 196 -7.88 -7.20 -13.48
CA ALA A 196 -9.30 -6.92 -13.51
C ALA A 196 -9.91 -6.78 -12.10
N ASP A 197 -9.38 -7.51 -11.13
CA ASP A 197 -9.86 -7.54 -9.74
C ASP A 197 -9.25 -6.44 -8.88
N LEU A 198 -8.18 -5.77 -9.33
CA LEU A 198 -7.56 -4.64 -8.62
C LEU A 198 -8.47 -3.42 -8.49
N GLY A 199 -9.55 -3.36 -9.27
CA GLY A 199 -10.57 -2.34 -9.17
C GLY A 199 -10.07 -0.94 -9.55
N ARG A 200 -10.75 0.08 -8.99
CA ARG A 200 -10.42 1.47 -9.27
C ARG A 200 -9.19 1.91 -8.48
N VAL A 201 -8.24 2.55 -9.16
CA VAL A 201 -7.11 3.22 -8.51
C VAL A 201 -7.52 4.62 -8.08
N GLN A 202 -7.31 4.94 -6.80
CA GLN A 202 -7.46 6.28 -6.24
C GLN A 202 -6.16 7.06 -6.36
N ALA A 203 -6.26 8.37 -6.63
CA ALA A 203 -5.10 9.24 -6.66
C ALA A 203 -4.49 9.41 -5.26
N GLU A 204 -3.19 9.47 -5.20
CA GLU A 204 -2.49 9.75 -3.94
C GLU A 204 -2.67 11.23 -3.56
N PRO A 205 -2.99 11.53 -2.29
CA PRO A 205 -3.02 12.89 -1.77
C PRO A 205 -1.70 13.64 -1.96
N HIS A 206 -1.76 14.96 -2.08
CA HIS A 206 -0.56 15.80 -2.12
C HIS A 206 0.35 15.52 -0.90
N PRO A 207 1.68 15.44 -1.06
CA PRO A 207 2.61 15.00 0.00
C PRO A 207 2.52 15.79 1.32
N SER A 208 2.10 17.05 1.27
CA SER A 208 1.92 17.88 2.48
C SER A 208 0.88 17.33 3.46
N TRP A 209 -0.15 16.62 2.99
CA TRP A 209 -1.11 15.92 3.85
C TRP A 209 -0.43 14.83 4.65
N MET A 210 0.38 14.00 3.98
CA MET A 210 1.09 12.90 4.62
C MET A 210 1.96 13.36 5.78
N THR A 211 2.76 14.40 5.58
CA THR A 211 3.68 14.92 6.62
C THR A 211 2.92 15.37 7.85
N ARG A 212 1.88 16.22 7.66
CA ARG A 212 1.08 16.73 8.78
C ARG A 212 0.34 15.61 9.52
N MET A 213 -0.29 14.69 8.77
CA MET A 213 -0.99 13.56 9.39
C MET A 213 -0.05 12.65 10.19
N ALA A 214 1.18 12.41 9.72
CA ALA A 214 2.15 11.59 10.44
C ALA A 214 2.58 12.24 11.75
N ASP A 215 2.81 13.54 11.75
CA ASP A 215 3.20 14.31 12.94
C ASP A 215 2.06 14.34 13.97
N ASP A 216 0.83 14.62 13.53
CA ASP A 216 -0.35 14.63 14.38
C ASP A 216 -0.67 13.24 14.92
N TRP A 217 -0.56 12.21 14.10
CA TRP A 217 -0.75 10.83 14.53
C TRP A 217 0.24 10.47 15.64
N THR A 218 1.52 10.81 15.45
CA THR A 218 2.56 10.55 16.45
C THR A 218 2.25 11.25 17.77
N THR A 219 1.73 12.46 17.72
CA THR A 219 1.33 13.22 18.91
C THR A 219 0.12 12.60 19.62
N ARG A 220 -0.85 12.07 18.87
CA ARG A 220 -2.14 11.56 19.41
C ARG A 220 -2.04 10.10 19.88
N TYR A 221 -1.39 9.25 19.11
CA TYR A 221 -1.41 7.79 19.26
C TYR A 221 -0.01 7.16 19.35
N GLY A 222 1.05 7.93 19.11
CA GLY A 222 2.41 7.41 19.08
C GLY A 222 2.78 6.73 20.38
N VAL A 223 3.34 5.53 20.29
CA VAL A 223 3.89 4.79 21.43
C VAL A 223 5.40 4.73 21.32
N ALA A 224 6.09 4.81 22.46
CA ALA A 224 7.54 4.63 22.50
C ALA A 224 7.88 3.20 22.05
N GLN A 225 8.81 3.09 21.09
CA GLN A 225 9.33 1.80 20.60
C GLN A 225 10.47 1.32 21.48
#